data_1fe3639684b675e93e8ceaea0509d4e7
#
_entry.id   1fe3639684b675e93e8ceaea0509d4e7
#
_cell.length_a   1.000
_cell.length_b   1.000
_cell.length_c   1.000
_cell.angle_alpha   90.00
_cell.angle_beta   90.00
_cell.angle_gamma   90.00
#
_symmetry.space_group_name_H-M   'P 1'
#
loop_
_entity.id
_entity.type
_entity.pdbx_description
1 polymer ?
#
loop_
_entity_poly.entity_id
_entity_poly.type
_entity_poly.pdbx_seq_one_letter_code
_entity_poly.pdbx_strand_id
1 'polypeptide(L)'
;MYEVIFLWTLALVYLIFAVMQDIKTREIANWISFSLIIFALGFRFFYSLFNGTDFSFFYNGIIGLGIFLIIGNLLYYGKVFAGGDAKLMIALGTILPLYPPIFSNFGIFFDFMLIFLSVGFSYVLFSSILVCIKHFKVFKKEFSKQLRKNKRLMLILIFFSIILLGLGFLEKIFFILGILIFFSSYLYLYSKAVDEACMTKKIKSKDLREGDWLYSVLKLGNKKLKAKWEGVSKKDIRQIIKRYKEVKIRRGIAFSPVFLISFVIFIILNLLNVKLWNPFW
;
A
#
# COMPACT_ATOMS: atom_id res chain seq x y z
N MET A 1 13.53 2.81 27.41
CA MET A 1 12.10 3.11 27.18
C MET A 1 11.90 4.48 26.55
N TYR A 2 12.58 5.55 27.01
CA TYR A 2 12.47 6.91 26.44
C TYR A 2 12.90 6.98 24.97
N GLU A 3 13.94 6.25 24.61
CA GLU A 3 14.47 6.16 23.24
C GLU A 3 13.44 5.61 22.25
N VAL A 4 12.66 4.61 22.66
CA VAL A 4 11.59 4.02 21.85
C VAL A 4 10.43 4.99 21.69
N ILE A 5 10.03 5.65 22.78
CA ILE A 5 8.96 6.66 22.76
C ILE A 5 9.32 7.81 21.83
N PHE A 6 10.58 8.27 21.85
CA PHE A 6 11.05 9.32 20.95
C PHE A 6 10.91 8.89 19.48
N LEU A 7 11.40 7.68 19.14
CA LEU A 7 11.30 7.17 17.77
C LEU A 7 9.85 7.00 17.30
N TRP A 8 8.96 6.51 18.18
CA TRP A 8 7.54 6.40 17.86
C TRP A 8 6.88 7.77 17.64
N THR A 9 7.18 8.74 18.50
CA THR A 9 6.67 10.11 18.37
C THR A 9 7.16 10.74 17.07
N LEU A 10 8.46 10.59 16.77
CA LEU A 10 9.05 11.07 15.52
C LEU A 10 8.32 10.47 14.31
N ALA A 11 8.14 9.15 14.28
CA ALA A 11 7.44 8.48 13.20
C ALA A 11 5.99 8.94 13.06
N LEU A 12 5.24 9.09 14.16
CA LEU A 12 3.85 9.56 14.14
C LEU A 12 3.74 10.95 13.53
N VAL A 13 4.60 11.88 13.90
CA VAL A 13 4.62 13.24 13.34
C VAL A 13 4.83 13.17 11.82
N TYR A 14 5.83 12.43 11.36
CA TYR A 14 6.10 12.30 9.93
C TYR A 14 4.98 11.57 9.17
N LEU A 15 4.37 10.55 9.77
CA LEU A 15 3.23 9.85 9.17
C LEU A 15 2.00 10.76 9.04
N ILE A 16 1.73 11.63 10.03
CA ILE A 16 0.66 12.61 9.95
C ILE A 16 0.91 13.58 8.78
N PHE A 17 2.13 14.12 8.66
CA PHE A 17 2.49 14.98 7.52
C PHE A 17 2.35 14.27 6.17
N ALA A 18 2.81 13.01 6.08
CA ALA A 18 2.67 12.21 4.86
C ALA A 18 1.20 12.02 4.48
N VAL A 19 0.33 11.69 5.45
CA VAL A 19 -1.11 11.52 5.23
C VAL A 19 -1.77 12.82 4.78
N MET A 20 -1.48 13.93 5.46
CA MET A 20 -2.03 15.24 5.08
C MET A 20 -1.64 15.64 3.66
N GLN A 21 -0.41 15.37 3.28
CA GLN A 21 0.08 15.67 1.95
C GLN A 21 -0.54 14.75 0.90
N ASP A 22 -0.54 13.44 1.13
CA ASP A 22 -1.11 12.46 0.18
C ASP A 22 -2.61 12.71 -0.08
N ILE A 23 -3.39 13.03 0.96
CA ILE A 23 -4.81 13.36 0.79
C ILE A 23 -4.99 14.61 -0.08
N LYS A 24 -4.14 15.65 0.07
CA LYS A 24 -4.22 16.90 -0.68
C LYS A 24 -3.67 16.79 -2.09
N THR A 25 -2.49 16.21 -2.25
CA THR A 25 -1.72 16.24 -3.51
C THR A 25 -1.66 14.91 -4.23
N ARG A 26 -1.97 13.81 -3.56
CA ARG A 26 -1.80 12.43 -4.05
C ARG A 26 -0.34 12.06 -4.31
N GLU A 27 0.55 12.73 -3.63
CA GLU A 27 2.00 12.52 -3.69
C GLU A 27 2.59 12.70 -2.29
N ILE A 28 3.52 11.84 -1.92
CA ILE A 28 4.32 11.99 -0.70
C ILE A 28 5.66 12.57 -1.12
N ALA A 29 6.00 13.75 -0.61
CA ALA A 29 7.26 14.40 -0.95
C ALA A 29 8.44 13.59 -0.41
N ASN A 30 9.49 13.50 -1.23
CA ASN A 30 10.68 12.73 -0.88
C ASN A 30 11.34 13.19 0.42
N TRP A 31 11.28 14.48 0.72
CA TRP A 31 11.91 15.02 1.93
C TRP A 31 11.31 14.42 3.21
N ILE A 32 10.03 14.05 3.23
CA ILE A 32 9.38 13.43 4.39
C ILE A 32 10.07 12.12 4.76
N SER A 33 10.23 11.23 3.77
CA SER A 33 10.84 9.91 4.02
C SER A 33 12.35 10.03 4.30
N PHE A 34 13.07 10.87 3.54
CA PHE A 34 14.51 11.02 3.73
C PHE A 34 14.86 11.71 5.05
N SER A 35 14.13 12.77 5.43
CA SER A 35 14.38 13.41 6.72
C SER A 35 14.03 12.51 7.89
N LEU A 36 12.97 11.70 7.80
CA LEU A 36 12.67 10.70 8.82
C LEU A 36 13.85 9.71 9.01
N ILE A 37 14.43 9.21 7.92
CA ILE A 37 15.60 8.32 7.98
C ILE A 37 16.77 9.01 8.69
N ILE A 38 17.09 10.24 8.27
CA ILE A 38 18.22 11.00 8.80
C ILE A 38 18.03 11.28 10.29
N PHE A 39 16.86 11.77 10.69
CA PHE A 39 16.59 12.08 12.11
C PHE A 39 16.55 10.82 12.99
N ALA A 40 15.96 9.73 12.50
CA ALA A 40 15.92 8.47 13.24
C ALA A 40 17.32 7.88 13.43
N LEU A 41 18.12 7.78 12.37
CA LEU A 41 19.49 7.27 12.46
C LEU A 41 20.40 8.22 13.24
N GLY A 42 20.26 9.54 13.05
CA GLY A 42 20.99 10.53 13.82
C GLY A 42 20.70 10.41 15.32
N PHE A 43 19.42 10.29 15.71
CA PHE A 43 19.05 10.09 17.10
C PHE A 43 19.66 8.79 17.65
N ARG A 44 19.56 7.67 16.92
CA ARG A 44 20.13 6.38 17.34
C ARG A 44 21.66 6.47 17.52
N PHE A 45 22.35 7.17 16.61
CA PHE A 45 23.78 7.38 16.67
C PHE A 45 24.18 8.19 17.92
N PHE A 46 23.59 9.36 18.09
CA PHE A 46 23.92 10.22 19.26
C PHE A 46 23.51 9.58 20.57
N TYR A 47 22.37 8.89 20.62
CA TYR A 47 21.95 8.16 21.81
C TYR A 47 22.95 7.07 22.18
N SER A 48 23.45 6.28 21.22
CA SER A 48 24.47 5.28 21.46
C SER A 48 25.80 5.90 21.93
N LEU A 49 26.18 7.05 21.37
CA LEU A 49 27.41 7.74 21.69
C LEU A 49 27.41 8.31 23.12
N PHE A 50 26.32 8.97 23.53
CA PHE A 50 26.28 9.71 24.79
C PHE A 50 25.87 8.85 25.99
N ASN A 51 25.13 7.76 25.78
CA ASN A 51 24.70 6.90 26.89
C ASN A 51 25.64 5.74 27.17
N GLY A 52 26.82 5.68 26.54
CA GLY A 52 27.79 4.61 26.74
C GLY A 52 27.26 3.20 26.41
N THR A 53 26.15 3.17 25.69
CA THR A 53 25.55 1.92 25.23
C THR A 53 26.31 1.39 24.01
N ASP A 54 26.25 0.09 23.84
CA ASP A 54 26.76 -0.56 22.64
C ASP A 54 26.13 0.09 21.40
N PHE A 55 26.91 0.33 20.35
CA PHE A 55 26.39 0.85 19.06
C PHE A 55 25.36 -0.07 18.39
N SER A 56 25.02 -1.19 19.03
CA SER A 56 23.98 -2.11 18.58
C SER A 56 22.63 -1.42 18.31
N PHE A 57 22.25 -0.42 19.12
CA PHE A 57 21.03 0.34 18.89
C PHE A 57 21.06 1.12 17.57
N PHE A 58 22.20 1.71 17.21
CA PHE A 58 22.40 2.38 15.93
C PHE A 58 22.45 1.37 14.76
N TYR A 59 23.24 0.28 14.91
CA TYR A 59 23.33 -0.74 13.87
C TYR A 59 22.01 -1.42 13.59
N ASN A 60 21.16 -1.63 14.59
CA ASN A 60 19.81 -2.15 14.41
C ASN A 60 18.96 -1.25 13.50
N GLY A 61 19.10 0.07 13.64
CA GLY A 61 18.43 1.02 12.75
C GLY A 61 18.90 0.91 11.29
N ILE A 62 20.21 0.72 11.06
CA ILE A 62 20.78 0.53 9.71
C ILE A 62 20.31 -0.81 9.11
N ILE A 63 20.34 -1.89 9.90
CA ILE A 63 19.90 -3.21 9.43
C ILE A 63 18.40 -3.19 9.13
N GLY A 64 17.59 -2.56 10.00
CA GLY A 64 16.17 -2.37 9.76
C GLY A 64 15.89 -1.57 8.48
N LEU A 65 16.66 -0.49 8.24
CA LEU A 65 16.61 0.23 6.96
C LEU A 65 16.89 -0.69 5.78
N GLY A 66 17.92 -1.54 5.86
CA GLY A 66 18.29 -2.49 4.80
C GLY A 66 17.18 -3.51 4.52
N ILE A 67 16.59 -4.11 5.57
CA ILE A 67 15.49 -5.06 5.44
C ILE A 67 14.28 -4.40 4.78
N PHE A 68 13.88 -3.22 5.26
CA PHE A 68 12.73 -2.50 4.72
C PHE A 68 13.00 -1.88 3.35
N LEU A 69 14.26 -1.63 2.99
CA LEU A 69 14.65 -1.28 1.63
C LEU A 69 14.35 -2.44 0.67
N ILE A 70 14.64 -3.67 1.06
CA ILE A 70 14.31 -4.86 0.26
C ILE A 70 12.79 -4.99 0.15
N ILE A 71 12.06 -4.93 1.28
CA ILE A 71 10.59 -5.05 1.30
C ILE A 71 9.92 -3.94 0.49
N GLY A 72 10.33 -2.68 0.67
CA GLY A 72 9.77 -1.53 -0.04
C GLY A 72 9.98 -1.63 -1.55
N ASN A 73 11.18 -2.04 -1.98
CA ASN A 73 11.46 -2.27 -3.40
C ASN A 73 10.68 -3.46 -3.97
N LEU A 74 10.55 -4.57 -3.24
CA LEU A 74 9.73 -5.71 -3.64
C LEU A 74 8.27 -5.29 -3.89
N LEU A 75 7.69 -4.51 -2.98
CA LEU A 75 6.32 -4.02 -3.11
C LEU A 75 6.18 -2.99 -4.24
N TYR A 76 7.20 -2.16 -4.48
CA TYR A 76 7.22 -1.20 -5.58
C TYR A 76 7.31 -1.89 -6.94
N TYR A 77 8.29 -2.77 -7.14
CA TYR A 77 8.45 -3.49 -8.41
C TYR A 77 7.35 -4.54 -8.61
N GLY A 78 6.79 -5.08 -7.52
CA GLY A 78 5.57 -5.90 -7.52
C GLY A 78 4.30 -5.13 -7.87
N LYS A 79 4.40 -3.79 -8.07
CA LYS A 79 3.27 -2.90 -8.40
C LYS A 79 2.16 -2.87 -7.34
N VAL A 80 2.52 -3.14 -6.11
CA VAL A 80 1.63 -3.02 -4.94
C VAL A 80 1.68 -1.59 -4.41
N PHE A 81 2.89 -1.00 -4.34
CA PHE A 81 3.10 0.35 -3.81
C PHE A 81 3.40 1.36 -4.91
N ALA A 82 2.90 2.59 -4.73
CA ALA A 82 3.43 3.76 -5.43
C ALA A 82 4.82 4.13 -4.86
N GLY A 83 5.58 4.94 -5.61
CA GLY A 83 6.95 5.29 -5.20
C GLY A 83 7.04 6.02 -3.86
N GLY A 84 6.02 6.81 -3.50
CA GLY A 84 5.94 7.49 -2.20
C GLY A 84 5.74 6.51 -1.05
N ASP A 85 4.81 5.56 -1.21
CA ASP A 85 4.50 4.53 -0.20
C ASP A 85 5.72 3.64 0.07
N ALA A 86 6.44 3.24 -0.99
CA ALA A 86 7.66 2.44 -0.86
C ALA A 86 8.73 3.17 -0.03
N LYS A 87 8.95 4.45 -0.29
CA LYS A 87 9.93 5.27 0.47
C LYS A 87 9.53 5.44 1.93
N LEU A 88 8.22 5.60 2.19
CA LEU A 88 7.72 5.71 3.55
C LEU A 88 7.89 4.38 4.31
N MET A 89 7.64 3.24 3.66
CA MET A 89 7.90 1.92 4.23
C MET A 89 9.39 1.74 4.57
N ILE A 90 10.28 2.12 3.65
CA ILE A 90 11.74 2.08 3.86
C ILE A 90 12.14 2.93 5.08
N ALA A 91 11.59 4.13 5.20
CA ALA A 91 11.87 5.02 6.32
C ALA A 91 11.45 4.42 7.68
N LEU A 92 10.30 3.73 7.74
CA LEU A 92 9.86 3.04 8.96
C LEU A 92 10.81 1.92 9.38
N GLY A 93 11.60 1.36 8.47
CA GLY A 93 12.64 0.39 8.79
C GLY A 93 13.70 0.93 9.76
N THR A 94 13.92 2.24 9.82
CA THR A 94 14.82 2.86 10.81
C THR A 94 14.20 3.00 12.19
N ILE A 95 12.89 2.90 12.30
CA ILE A 95 12.13 3.08 13.54
C ILE A 95 11.84 1.75 14.23
N LEU A 96 11.41 0.73 13.44
CA LEU A 96 10.84 -0.51 13.95
C LEU A 96 11.77 -1.39 14.79
N PRO A 97 13.11 -1.48 14.55
CA PRO A 97 13.99 -2.23 15.43
C PRO A 97 14.05 -1.56 16.81
N LEU A 98 13.43 -2.16 17.81
CA LEU A 98 13.30 -1.55 19.14
C LEU A 98 14.40 -2.00 20.11
N TYR A 99 14.84 -3.24 20.00
CA TYR A 99 15.75 -3.87 20.98
C TYR A 99 16.95 -4.53 20.31
N PRO A 100 18.15 -4.47 20.93
CA PRO A 100 19.29 -5.34 20.59
C PRO A 100 19.10 -6.72 21.25
N PRO A 101 19.55 -7.83 20.62
CA PRO A 101 20.12 -7.92 19.26
C PRO A 101 19.03 -7.87 18.16
N ILE A 102 19.48 -7.70 16.91
CA ILE A 102 18.54 -7.55 15.76
C ILE A 102 17.55 -8.72 15.63
N PHE A 103 17.97 -9.93 15.95
CA PHE A 103 17.13 -11.13 15.86
C PHE A 103 15.85 -11.04 16.73
N SER A 104 15.91 -10.33 17.86
CA SER A 104 14.73 -10.06 18.71
C SER A 104 13.65 -9.24 18.00
N ASN A 105 14.03 -8.52 16.93
CA ASN A 105 13.11 -7.64 16.19
C ASN A 105 12.40 -8.36 15.04
N PHE A 106 12.74 -9.60 14.68
CA PHE A 106 12.01 -10.30 13.60
C PHE A 106 10.53 -10.48 13.92
N GLY A 107 10.19 -10.81 15.17
CA GLY A 107 8.81 -10.85 15.63
C GLY A 107 8.11 -9.48 15.47
N ILE A 108 8.80 -8.40 15.84
CA ILE A 108 8.30 -7.02 15.71
C ILE A 108 8.04 -6.67 14.24
N PHE A 109 8.95 -7.01 13.33
CA PHE A 109 8.78 -6.78 11.91
C PHE A 109 7.60 -7.56 11.34
N PHE A 110 7.48 -8.82 11.75
CA PHE A 110 6.39 -9.69 11.33
C PHE A 110 5.04 -9.18 11.85
N ASP A 111 4.94 -8.83 13.13
CA ASP A 111 3.74 -8.25 13.75
C ASP A 111 3.33 -6.96 13.03
N PHE A 112 4.29 -6.06 12.78
CA PHE A 112 4.02 -4.83 12.03
C PHE A 112 3.50 -5.14 10.62
N MET A 113 4.12 -6.07 9.89
CA MET A 113 3.69 -6.43 8.54
C MET A 113 2.30 -7.08 8.53
N LEU A 114 1.97 -7.93 9.49
CA LEU A 114 0.63 -8.51 9.64
C LEU A 114 -0.42 -7.43 9.88
N ILE A 115 -0.16 -6.50 10.81
CA ILE A 115 -1.04 -5.35 11.07
C ILE A 115 -1.21 -4.52 9.80
N PHE A 116 -0.09 -4.21 9.14
CA PHE A 116 -0.09 -3.38 7.94
C PHE A 116 -0.90 -3.99 6.80
N LEU A 117 -0.74 -5.28 6.54
CA LEU A 117 -1.50 -5.99 5.51
C LEU A 117 -2.99 -6.08 5.86
N SER A 118 -3.32 -6.37 7.13
CA SER A 118 -4.71 -6.46 7.60
C SER A 118 -5.43 -5.12 7.53
N VAL A 119 -4.78 -4.06 8.00
CA VAL A 119 -5.30 -2.68 7.94
C VAL A 119 -5.40 -2.22 6.50
N GLY A 120 -4.38 -2.51 5.66
CA GLY A 120 -4.36 -2.16 4.25
C GLY A 120 -5.52 -2.79 3.48
N PHE A 121 -5.74 -4.08 3.66
CA PHE A 121 -6.86 -4.80 3.07
C PHE A 121 -8.21 -4.21 3.50
N SER A 122 -8.40 -4.02 4.80
CA SER A 122 -9.65 -3.46 5.36
C SER A 122 -9.90 -2.03 4.88
N TYR A 123 -8.86 -1.19 4.87
CA TYR A 123 -8.94 0.20 4.42
C TYR A 123 -9.30 0.31 2.93
N VAL A 124 -8.66 -0.49 2.07
CA VAL A 124 -8.95 -0.49 0.63
C VAL A 124 -10.36 -0.98 0.37
N LEU A 125 -10.81 -2.05 1.03
CA LEU A 125 -12.19 -2.54 0.92
C LEU A 125 -13.19 -1.47 1.35
N PHE A 126 -13.03 -0.92 2.55
CA PHE A 126 -13.94 0.09 3.08
C PHE A 126 -13.99 1.33 2.20
N SER A 127 -12.84 1.86 1.80
CA SER A 127 -12.75 3.03 0.92
C SER A 127 -13.35 2.77 -0.45
N SER A 128 -13.14 1.58 -1.02
CA SER A 128 -13.73 1.22 -2.31
C SER A 128 -15.27 1.11 -2.23
N ILE A 129 -15.80 0.55 -1.13
CA ILE A 129 -17.24 0.47 -0.88
C ILE A 129 -17.85 1.88 -0.80
N LEU A 130 -17.22 2.81 -0.06
CA LEU A 130 -17.70 4.20 0.04
C LEU A 130 -17.76 4.89 -1.34
N VAL A 131 -16.73 4.68 -2.17
CA VAL A 131 -16.71 5.23 -3.54
C VAL A 131 -17.79 4.58 -4.41
N CYS A 132 -18.02 3.27 -4.26
CA CYS A 132 -19.08 2.56 -4.97
C CYS A 132 -20.49 3.06 -4.59
N ILE A 133 -20.74 3.28 -3.31
CA ILE A 133 -22.03 3.83 -2.83
C ILE A 133 -22.27 5.20 -3.46
N LYS A 134 -21.25 6.06 -3.50
CA LYS A 134 -21.32 7.39 -4.10
C LYS A 134 -21.66 7.35 -5.61
N HIS A 135 -21.21 6.32 -6.31
CA HIS A 135 -21.39 6.14 -7.76
C HIS A 135 -22.18 4.88 -8.12
N PHE A 136 -23.12 4.47 -7.26
CA PHE A 136 -23.78 3.17 -7.32
C PHE A 136 -24.40 2.82 -8.67
N LYS A 137 -25.07 3.78 -9.34
CA LYS A 137 -25.70 3.54 -10.66
C LYS A 137 -24.66 3.13 -11.72
N VAL A 138 -23.51 3.81 -11.73
CA VAL A 138 -22.44 3.56 -12.71
C VAL A 138 -21.75 2.23 -12.37
N PHE A 139 -21.49 1.99 -11.09
CA PHE A 139 -20.91 0.75 -10.60
C PHE A 139 -21.78 -0.47 -10.96
N LYS A 140 -23.09 -0.44 -10.66
CA LYS A 140 -24.02 -1.54 -10.98
C LYS A 140 -24.02 -1.88 -12.47
N LYS A 141 -24.02 -0.85 -13.34
CA LYS A 141 -23.98 -1.05 -14.80
C LYS A 141 -22.66 -1.74 -15.22
N GLU A 142 -21.52 -1.25 -14.71
CA GLU A 142 -20.22 -1.81 -15.07
C GLU A 142 -20.01 -3.21 -14.48
N PHE A 143 -20.45 -3.44 -13.25
CA PHE A 143 -20.40 -4.76 -12.61
C PHE A 143 -21.18 -5.80 -13.43
N SER A 144 -22.42 -5.47 -13.83
CA SER A 144 -23.22 -6.36 -14.70
C SER A 144 -22.55 -6.63 -16.05
N LYS A 145 -21.89 -5.63 -16.62
CA LYS A 145 -21.12 -5.78 -17.86
C LYS A 145 -19.91 -6.70 -17.67
N GLN A 146 -19.15 -6.54 -16.59
CA GLN A 146 -18.00 -7.39 -16.26
C GLN A 146 -18.42 -8.84 -16.00
N LEU A 147 -19.54 -9.04 -15.32
CA LEU A 147 -20.13 -10.36 -15.08
C LEU A 147 -20.48 -11.06 -16.39
N ARG A 148 -21.15 -10.35 -17.31
CA ARG A 148 -21.47 -10.91 -18.65
C ARG A 148 -20.21 -11.24 -19.47
N LYS A 149 -19.22 -10.34 -19.44
CA LYS A 149 -17.97 -10.50 -20.18
C LYS A 149 -17.15 -11.69 -19.69
N ASN A 150 -17.13 -11.95 -18.39
CA ASN A 150 -16.34 -13.00 -17.77
C ASN A 150 -17.19 -14.22 -17.33
N LYS A 151 -18.42 -14.36 -17.87
CA LYS A 151 -19.35 -15.42 -17.46
C LYS A 151 -18.75 -16.82 -17.48
N ARG A 152 -18.01 -17.18 -18.54
CA ARG A 152 -17.39 -18.50 -18.67
C ARG A 152 -16.35 -18.75 -17.57
N LEU A 153 -15.46 -17.79 -17.35
CA LEU A 153 -14.44 -17.88 -16.29
C LEU A 153 -15.09 -18.03 -14.92
N MET A 154 -16.13 -17.24 -14.63
CA MET A 154 -16.87 -17.33 -13.38
C MET A 154 -17.51 -18.69 -13.17
N LEU A 155 -18.15 -19.25 -14.19
CA LEU A 155 -18.76 -20.58 -14.10
C LEU A 155 -17.70 -21.66 -13.82
N ILE A 156 -16.54 -21.60 -14.46
CA ILE A 156 -15.43 -22.53 -14.22
C ILE A 156 -14.92 -22.41 -12.78
N LEU A 157 -14.68 -21.20 -12.29
CA LEU A 157 -14.19 -20.99 -10.93
C LEU A 157 -15.20 -21.40 -9.86
N ILE A 158 -16.49 -21.11 -10.08
CA ILE A 158 -17.56 -21.53 -9.18
C ILE A 158 -17.67 -23.06 -9.17
N PHE A 159 -17.66 -23.71 -10.34
CA PHE A 159 -17.69 -25.16 -10.45
C PHE A 159 -16.52 -25.81 -9.70
N PHE A 160 -15.30 -25.29 -9.92
CA PHE A 160 -14.11 -25.78 -9.25
C PHE A 160 -14.17 -25.55 -7.72
N SER A 161 -14.70 -24.41 -7.29
CA SER A 161 -14.88 -24.11 -5.85
C SER A 161 -15.89 -25.08 -5.20
N ILE A 162 -16.98 -25.43 -5.90
CA ILE A 162 -17.96 -26.40 -5.40
C ILE A 162 -17.34 -27.81 -5.24
N ILE A 163 -16.52 -28.22 -6.19
CA ILE A 163 -15.78 -29.50 -6.07
C ILE A 163 -14.87 -29.49 -4.84
N LEU A 164 -14.11 -28.39 -4.64
CA LEU A 164 -13.22 -28.29 -3.48
C LEU A 164 -14.01 -28.25 -2.16
N LEU A 165 -15.16 -27.57 -2.12
CA LEU A 165 -16.04 -27.59 -0.94
C LEU A 165 -16.56 -29.02 -0.65
N GLY A 166 -16.87 -29.80 -1.68
CA GLY A 166 -17.23 -31.21 -1.54
C GLY A 166 -16.08 -32.07 -1.00
N LEU A 167 -14.86 -31.87 -1.54
CA LEU A 167 -13.66 -32.54 -1.04
C LEU A 167 -13.27 -32.10 0.38
N GLY A 168 -13.77 -30.96 0.84
CA GLY A 168 -13.59 -30.43 2.18
C GLY A 168 -14.17 -31.34 3.29
N PHE A 169 -15.09 -32.26 2.97
CA PHE A 169 -15.55 -33.32 3.88
C PHE A 169 -14.48 -34.39 4.15
N LEU A 170 -13.51 -34.53 3.25
CA LEU A 170 -12.38 -35.44 3.43
C LEU A 170 -11.23 -34.75 4.18
N GLU A 171 -10.88 -33.54 3.77
CA GLU A 171 -9.76 -32.78 4.35
C GLU A 171 -10.12 -31.29 4.46
N LYS A 172 -9.97 -30.71 5.65
CA LYS A 172 -10.31 -29.30 5.96
C LYS A 172 -9.65 -28.28 5.04
N ILE A 173 -8.45 -28.58 4.53
CA ILE A 173 -7.71 -27.69 3.63
C ILE A 173 -8.48 -27.41 2.33
N PHE A 174 -9.16 -28.41 1.76
CA PHE A 174 -9.96 -28.23 0.55
C PHE A 174 -11.18 -27.34 0.79
N PHE A 175 -11.77 -27.40 1.98
CA PHE A 175 -12.88 -26.52 2.34
C PHE A 175 -12.44 -25.05 2.37
N ILE A 176 -11.28 -24.76 2.99
CA ILE A 176 -10.71 -23.42 3.03
C ILE A 176 -10.39 -22.92 1.61
N LEU A 177 -9.75 -23.75 0.79
CA LEU A 177 -9.43 -23.41 -0.60
C LEU A 177 -10.69 -23.18 -1.45
N GLY A 178 -11.74 -23.97 -1.26
CA GLY A 178 -13.02 -23.80 -1.94
C GLY A 178 -13.66 -22.45 -1.65
N ILE A 179 -13.73 -22.07 -0.35
CA ILE A 179 -14.22 -20.76 0.08
C ILE A 179 -13.37 -19.65 -0.53
N LEU A 180 -12.05 -19.76 -0.49
CA LEU A 180 -11.13 -18.74 -0.98
C LEU A 180 -11.28 -18.50 -2.48
N ILE A 181 -11.41 -19.57 -3.28
CA ILE A 181 -11.62 -19.47 -4.74
C ILE A 181 -12.98 -18.87 -5.04
N PHE A 182 -14.03 -19.23 -4.30
CA PHE A 182 -15.36 -18.67 -4.47
C PHE A 182 -15.37 -17.16 -4.27
N PHE A 183 -14.87 -16.70 -3.13
CA PHE A 183 -14.82 -15.27 -2.82
C PHE A 183 -13.88 -14.48 -3.73
N SER A 184 -12.70 -15.04 -4.07
CA SER A 184 -11.73 -14.36 -4.93
C SER A 184 -12.30 -14.10 -6.34
N SER A 185 -13.16 -14.98 -6.84
CA SER A 185 -13.83 -14.81 -8.13
C SER A 185 -14.72 -13.56 -8.17
N TYR A 186 -15.52 -13.36 -7.11
CA TYR A 186 -16.36 -12.16 -7.00
C TYR A 186 -15.55 -10.91 -6.69
N LEU A 187 -14.51 -11.02 -5.86
CA LEU A 187 -13.62 -9.91 -5.53
C LEU A 187 -12.87 -9.41 -6.78
N TYR A 188 -12.47 -10.31 -7.67
CA TYR A 188 -11.89 -9.94 -8.97
C TYR A 188 -12.85 -9.12 -9.83
N LEU A 189 -14.11 -9.54 -9.97
CA LEU A 189 -15.10 -8.78 -10.73
C LEU A 189 -15.42 -7.44 -10.07
N TYR A 190 -15.53 -7.44 -8.75
CA TYR A 190 -15.75 -6.23 -7.97
C TYR A 190 -14.63 -5.21 -8.19
N SER A 191 -13.37 -5.63 -8.01
CA SER A 191 -12.22 -4.73 -8.18
C SER A 191 -12.14 -4.15 -9.59
N LYS A 192 -12.42 -4.95 -10.61
CA LYS A 192 -12.45 -4.52 -12.00
C LYS A 192 -13.59 -3.53 -12.30
N ALA A 193 -14.76 -3.74 -11.72
CA ALA A 193 -15.90 -2.83 -11.86
C ALA A 193 -15.64 -1.51 -11.13
N VAL A 194 -15.02 -1.54 -9.93
CA VAL A 194 -14.63 -0.34 -9.19
C VAL A 194 -13.60 0.47 -9.97
N ASP A 195 -12.56 -0.17 -10.50
CA ASP A 195 -11.51 0.50 -11.29
C ASP A 195 -12.11 1.24 -12.50
N GLU A 196 -12.95 0.58 -13.26
CA GLU A 196 -13.54 1.15 -14.48
C GLU A 196 -14.63 2.22 -14.19
N ALA A 197 -15.47 1.99 -13.17
CA ALA A 197 -16.62 2.86 -12.88
C ALA A 197 -16.27 4.02 -11.95
N CYS A 198 -15.42 3.79 -10.95
CA CYS A 198 -15.27 4.69 -9.82
C CYS A 198 -13.91 5.38 -9.77
N MET A 199 -12.84 4.73 -10.29
CA MET A 199 -11.48 5.26 -10.23
C MET A 199 -11.10 6.11 -11.44
N THR A 200 -11.97 6.21 -12.46
CA THR A 200 -11.68 7.00 -13.65
C THR A 200 -12.32 8.39 -13.59
N LYS A 201 -11.51 9.42 -13.87
CA LYS A 201 -11.97 10.82 -13.93
C LYS A 201 -11.51 11.50 -15.22
N LYS A 202 -12.35 12.37 -15.77
CA LYS A 202 -11.94 13.33 -16.78
C LYS A 202 -11.44 14.59 -16.10
N ILE A 203 -10.26 15.04 -16.45
CA ILE A 203 -9.64 16.27 -15.94
C ILE A 203 -9.17 17.13 -17.10
N LYS A 204 -9.04 18.43 -16.88
CA LYS A 204 -8.41 19.34 -17.86
C LYS A 204 -6.93 18.96 -17.96
N SER A 205 -6.38 18.97 -19.15
CA SER A 205 -4.96 18.62 -19.37
C SER A 205 -4.00 19.50 -18.59
N LYS A 206 -4.40 20.74 -18.26
CA LYS A 206 -3.61 21.65 -17.41
C LYS A 206 -3.52 21.22 -15.94
N ASP A 207 -4.48 20.40 -15.48
CA ASP A 207 -4.53 19.90 -14.10
C ASP A 207 -3.82 18.55 -13.92
N LEU A 208 -3.18 18.04 -14.99
CA LEU A 208 -2.35 16.85 -14.94
C LEU A 208 -1.12 17.07 -14.05
N ARG A 209 -0.81 16.07 -13.24
CA ARG A 209 0.38 16.03 -12.40
C ARG A 209 1.33 14.94 -12.87
N GLU A 210 2.61 15.10 -12.53
CA GLU A 210 3.59 14.04 -12.74
C GLU A 210 3.18 12.81 -11.91
N GLY A 211 3.26 11.60 -12.52
CA GLY A 211 2.79 10.39 -11.86
C GLY A 211 1.31 10.04 -12.09
N ASP A 212 0.48 10.93 -12.64
CA ASP A 212 -0.92 10.59 -12.97
C ASP A 212 -0.99 9.44 -13.99
N TRP A 213 -1.93 8.51 -13.79
CA TRP A 213 -2.09 7.36 -14.68
C TRP A 213 -3.14 7.63 -15.75
N LEU A 214 -2.71 7.56 -17.01
CA LEU A 214 -3.63 7.66 -18.13
C LEU A 214 -4.56 6.44 -18.19
N TYR A 215 -5.85 6.68 -18.41
CA TYR A 215 -6.82 5.60 -18.60
C TYR A 215 -6.60 4.81 -19.90
N SER A 216 -6.22 5.51 -20.98
CA SER A 216 -6.03 4.93 -22.29
C SER A 216 -4.81 5.50 -23.01
N VAL A 217 -4.40 4.82 -24.08
CA VAL A 217 -3.32 5.27 -24.95
C VAL A 217 -3.71 6.58 -25.61
N LEU A 218 -2.89 7.62 -25.47
CA LEU A 218 -3.06 8.90 -26.16
C LEU A 218 -2.16 8.96 -27.40
N LYS A 219 -2.71 9.42 -28.51
CA LYS A 219 -1.96 9.64 -29.77
C LYS A 219 -1.37 11.06 -29.78
N LEU A 220 -0.06 11.16 -29.68
CA LEU A 220 0.67 12.43 -29.74
C LEU A 220 1.40 12.54 -31.09
N GLY A 221 0.66 12.72 -32.18
CA GLY A 221 1.17 12.63 -33.56
C GLY A 221 1.61 11.21 -33.90
N ASN A 222 2.85 11.06 -34.34
CA ASN A 222 3.40 9.75 -34.65
C ASN A 222 3.78 8.92 -33.42
N LYS A 223 3.74 9.50 -32.21
CA LYS A 223 4.01 8.78 -30.95
C LYS A 223 2.72 8.38 -30.27
N LYS A 224 2.66 7.14 -29.80
CA LYS A 224 1.59 6.62 -28.93
C LYS A 224 2.10 6.64 -27.49
N LEU A 225 1.51 7.46 -26.65
CA LEU A 225 1.80 7.45 -25.22
C LEU A 225 0.94 6.37 -24.56
N LYS A 226 1.60 5.28 -24.17
CA LYS A 226 0.94 4.19 -23.44
C LYS A 226 0.80 4.55 -21.96
N ALA A 227 -0.24 4.08 -21.31
CA ALA A 227 -0.35 4.13 -19.85
C ALA A 227 0.83 3.33 -19.25
N LYS A 228 1.70 4.03 -18.52
CA LYS A 228 2.84 3.44 -17.80
C LYS A 228 2.50 3.36 -16.32
N TRP A 229 3.07 2.39 -15.62
CA TRP A 229 2.93 2.26 -14.16
C TRP A 229 3.53 3.47 -13.41
N GLU A 230 4.61 4.02 -13.93
CA GLU A 230 5.28 5.21 -13.39
C GLU A 230 4.46 6.50 -13.57
N GLY A 231 3.34 6.44 -14.32
CA GLY A 231 2.54 7.60 -14.68
C GLY A 231 3.13 8.44 -15.79
N VAL A 232 2.58 9.66 -15.97
CA VAL A 232 3.04 10.63 -16.99
C VAL A 232 4.20 11.46 -16.47
N SER A 233 5.22 11.66 -17.30
CA SER A 233 6.35 12.53 -17.00
C SER A 233 6.03 14.00 -17.31
N LYS A 234 6.83 14.94 -16.78
CA LYS A 234 6.73 16.37 -17.10
C LYS A 234 6.81 16.64 -18.61
N LYS A 235 7.61 15.85 -19.34
CA LYS A 235 7.71 15.96 -20.81
C LYS A 235 6.42 15.53 -21.50
N ASP A 236 5.81 14.44 -21.02
CA ASP A 236 4.54 13.92 -21.54
C ASP A 236 3.40 14.90 -21.30
N ILE A 237 3.33 15.47 -20.09
CA ILE A 237 2.32 16.48 -19.71
C ILE A 237 2.36 17.69 -20.67
N ARG A 238 3.55 18.23 -20.95
CA ARG A 238 3.71 19.36 -21.88
C ARG A 238 3.19 19.03 -23.29
N GLN A 239 3.39 17.79 -23.75
CA GLN A 239 2.90 17.34 -25.05
C GLN A 239 1.38 17.13 -25.06
N ILE A 240 0.82 16.60 -23.95
CA ILE A 240 -0.61 16.37 -23.79
C ILE A 240 -1.37 17.71 -23.79
N ILE A 241 -0.91 18.69 -23.02
CA ILE A 241 -1.53 20.03 -22.91
C ILE A 241 -1.66 20.72 -24.29
N LYS A 242 -0.66 20.54 -25.16
CA LYS A 242 -0.68 21.14 -26.51
C LYS A 242 -1.76 20.54 -27.43
N ARG A 243 -2.24 19.32 -27.17
CA ARG A 243 -3.12 18.58 -28.10
C ARG A 243 -4.50 18.23 -27.54
N TYR A 244 -4.59 18.08 -26.24
CA TYR A 244 -5.84 17.66 -25.59
C TYR A 244 -6.29 18.72 -24.58
N LYS A 245 -7.56 19.13 -24.66
CA LYS A 245 -8.17 20.01 -23.65
C LYS A 245 -8.48 19.24 -22.38
N GLU A 246 -8.93 17.98 -22.54
CA GLU A 246 -9.28 17.08 -21.42
C GLU A 246 -8.67 15.70 -21.65
N VAL A 247 -8.36 15.04 -20.57
CA VAL A 247 -7.85 13.66 -20.57
C VAL A 247 -8.55 12.85 -19.49
N LYS A 248 -8.70 11.55 -19.74
CA LYS A 248 -9.22 10.60 -18.77
C LYS A 248 -8.05 9.95 -18.04
N ILE A 249 -8.04 10.09 -16.73
CA ILE A 249 -7.02 9.49 -15.85
C ILE A 249 -7.64 8.46 -14.90
N ARG A 250 -6.81 7.55 -14.41
CA ARG A 250 -7.12 6.70 -13.26
C ARG A 250 -6.55 7.36 -12.02
N ARG A 251 -7.37 7.51 -11.01
CA ARG A 251 -6.94 8.07 -9.71
C ARG A 251 -7.31 7.09 -8.61
N GLY A 252 -6.29 6.50 -8.01
CA GLY A 252 -6.42 5.55 -6.91
C GLY A 252 -6.89 6.20 -5.59
N ILE A 253 -7.07 5.39 -4.56
CA ILE A 253 -7.31 5.81 -3.19
C ILE A 253 -5.97 6.22 -2.56
N ALA A 254 -5.95 7.28 -1.73
CA ALA A 254 -4.75 7.62 -0.95
C ALA A 254 -4.44 6.46 0.00
N PHE A 255 -3.22 5.94 -0.03
CA PHE A 255 -2.85 4.74 0.74
C PHE A 255 -2.07 5.08 2.02
N SER A 256 -1.50 6.27 2.11
CA SER A 256 -0.74 6.71 3.28
C SER A 256 -1.48 6.61 4.63
N PRO A 257 -2.84 6.76 4.73
CA PRO A 257 -3.54 6.55 6.00
C PRO A 257 -3.34 5.14 6.59
N VAL A 258 -3.08 4.14 5.74
CA VAL A 258 -2.80 2.77 6.19
C VAL A 258 -1.53 2.74 7.05
N PHE A 259 -0.48 3.46 6.67
CA PHE A 259 0.76 3.55 7.44
C PHE A 259 0.52 4.12 8.84
N LEU A 260 -0.23 5.22 8.91
CA LEU A 260 -0.53 5.87 10.19
C LEU A 260 -1.38 4.96 11.09
N ILE A 261 -2.47 4.41 10.57
CA ILE A 261 -3.38 3.54 11.34
C ILE A 261 -2.63 2.29 11.81
N SER A 262 -1.88 1.64 10.93
CA SER A 262 -1.11 0.44 11.26
C SER A 262 -0.05 0.73 12.33
N PHE A 263 0.62 1.88 12.22
CA PHE A 263 1.64 2.25 13.19
C PHE A 263 1.05 2.58 14.56
N VAL A 264 -0.11 3.24 14.61
CA VAL A 264 -0.83 3.49 15.87
C VAL A 264 -1.27 2.17 16.52
N ILE A 265 -1.86 1.24 15.74
CA ILE A 265 -2.24 -0.09 16.25
C ILE A 265 -1.01 -0.85 16.74
N PHE A 266 0.10 -0.81 16.01
CA PHE A 266 1.36 -1.43 16.40
C PHE A 266 1.86 -0.90 17.75
N ILE A 267 1.83 0.42 17.96
CA ILE A 267 2.22 1.04 19.24
C ILE A 267 1.31 0.53 20.37
N ILE A 268 0.00 0.55 20.17
CA ILE A 268 -0.96 0.11 21.19
C ILE A 268 -0.73 -1.35 21.57
N LEU A 269 -0.57 -2.25 20.61
CA LEU A 269 -0.32 -3.67 20.87
C LEU A 269 1.02 -3.90 21.58
N ASN A 270 2.05 -3.13 21.22
CA ASN A 270 3.34 -3.18 21.88
C ASN A 270 3.28 -2.70 23.33
N LEU A 271 2.53 -1.62 23.62
CA LEU A 271 2.30 -1.13 24.98
C LEU A 271 1.50 -2.13 25.83
N LEU A 272 0.58 -2.85 25.22
CA LEU A 272 -0.19 -3.91 25.88
C LEU A 272 0.55 -5.25 25.96
N ASN A 273 1.79 -5.33 25.47
CA ASN A 273 2.60 -6.55 25.37
C ASN A 273 1.89 -7.69 24.61
N VAL A 274 1.02 -7.36 23.67
CA VAL A 274 0.34 -8.33 22.79
C VAL A 274 1.23 -8.62 21.60
N LYS A 275 1.68 -9.87 21.46
CA LYS A 275 2.41 -10.37 20.29
C LYS A 275 1.44 -11.14 19.40
N LEU A 276 1.37 -10.79 18.13
CA LEU A 276 0.50 -11.45 17.15
C LEU A 276 1.14 -12.72 16.61
N TRP A 277 2.46 -12.74 16.57
CA TRP A 277 3.21 -13.91 16.14
C TRP A 277 4.05 -14.47 17.27
N ASN A 278 3.86 -15.76 17.54
CA ASN A 278 4.70 -16.52 18.47
C ASN A 278 5.27 -17.72 17.70
N PRO A 279 6.60 -17.82 17.51
CA PRO A 279 7.21 -18.90 16.73
C PRO A 279 7.11 -20.28 17.38
N PHE A 280 6.51 -20.37 18.58
CA PHE A 280 6.39 -21.60 19.36
C PHE A 280 4.94 -22.12 19.49
N TRP A 281 4.06 -21.79 18.54
CA TRP A 281 2.73 -22.42 18.39
C TRP A 281 2.81 -23.58 17.43
#